data_91ed892db797e93479850ee821049582
#
_entry.id   91ed892db797e93479850ee821049582
#
_cell.length_a   1.000
_cell.length_b   1.000
_cell.length_c   1.000
_cell.angle_alpha   90.00
_cell.angle_beta   90.00
_cell.angle_gamma   90.00
#
_symmetry.space_group_name_H-M   'P 1'
#
loop_
_entity.id
_entity.type
_entity.pdbx_description
1 polymer ?
#
loop_
_entity_poly.entity_id
_entity_poly.type
_entity_poly.pdbx_seq_one_letter_code
_entity_poly.pdbx_strand_id
1 'polypeptide(L)'
;MSATSAAESNAIPAYLPLRNDLIGEEPYGAPQLDVPVCLNVNENPYAPEPAVVETIAQRVKEIAPTLNRYPDREHIELRKAFSKYLERESGVRLEVDQLWGANGSNEIMLQLFQAFGGPGR
;
A
#
# COMPACT_ATOMS: atom_id res chain seq x y z
N MET A 1 -30.70 -1.30 -30.16
CA MET A 1 -30.22 -2.62 -29.70
C MET A 1 -29.66 -2.44 -28.32
N SER A 2 -30.41 -2.87 -27.33
CA SER A 2 -30.11 -2.67 -25.90
C SER A 2 -29.07 -3.72 -25.47
N ALA A 3 -27.89 -3.28 -25.09
CA ALA A 3 -26.90 -4.15 -24.44
C ALA A 3 -27.29 -4.25 -22.96
N THR A 4 -27.97 -5.35 -22.63
CA THR A 4 -28.20 -5.73 -21.24
C THR A 4 -26.89 -6.30 -20.70
N SER A 5 -26.13 -5.47 -19.97
CA SER A 5 -25.02 -5.93 -19.16
C SER A 5 -25.59 -6.82 -18.05
N ALA A 6 -25.36 -8.12 -18.18
CA ALA A 6 -25.58 -9.05 -17.09
C ALA A 6 -24.54 -8.75 -16.02
N ALA A 7 -24.96 -8.07 -14.95
CA ALA A 7 -24.23 -8.09 -13.70
C ALA A 7 -24.24 -9.53 -13.20
N GLU A 8 -23.17 -10.28 -13.46
CA GLU A 8 -22.95 -11.56 -12.80
C GLU A 8 -22.91 -11.26 -11.29
N SER A 9 -23.85 -11.83 -10.55
CA SER A 9 -23.88 -11.70 -9.12
C SER A 9 -22.58 -12.31 -8.56
N ASN A 10 -21.73 -11.50 -7.96
CA ASN A 10 -20.56 -11.92 -7.18
C ASN A 10 -21.01 -12.61 -5.87
N ALA A 11 -21.98 -13.54 -5.96
CA ALA A 11 -22.44 -14.28 -4.80
C ALA A 11 -21.29 -15.18 -4.31
N ILE A 12 -20.91 -14.98 -3.06
CA ILE A 12 -19.90 -15.81 -2.40
C ILE A 12 -20.40 -17.25 -2.40
N PRO A 13 -19.61 -18.21 -2.92
CA PRO A 13 -20.03 -19.60 -2.94
C PRO A 13 -20.34 -20.12 -1.53
N ALA A 14 -21.48 -20.79 -1.36
CA ALA A 14 -21.96 -21.26 -0.07
C ALA A 14 -21.03 -22.25 0.65
N TYR A 15 -20.07 -22.84 -0.07
CA TYR A 15 -19.05 -23.73 0.51
C TYR A 15 -17.85 -23.00 1.15
N LEU A 16 -17.74 -21.67 0.97
CA LEU A 16 -16.69 -20.90 1.61
C LEU A 16 -17.13 -20.51 3.02
N PRO A 17 -16.33 -20.84 4.06
CA PRO A 17 -16.67 -20.52 5.45
C PRO A 17 -16.38 -19.04 5.77
N LEU A 18 -17.13 -18.13 5.14
CA LEU A 18 -17.03 -16.72 5.43
C LEU A 18 -17.58 -16.43 6.83
N ARG A 19 -16.95 -15.54 7.57
CA ARG A 19 -17.46 -15.04 8.85
C ARG A 19 -18.81 -14.36 8.65
N ASN A 20 -19.77 -14.65 9.54
CA ASN A 20 -21.14 -14.16 9.45
C ASN A 20 -21.24 -12.61 9.47
N ASP A 21 -20.34 -11.96 10.20
CA ASP A 21 -20.27 -10.50 10.29
C ASP A 21 -19.72 -9.81 9.04
N LEU A 22 -19.21 -10.57 8.07
CA LEU A 22 -18.73 -10.07 6.78
C LEU A 22 -19.73 -10.36 5.63
N ILE A 23 -20.81 -11.09 5.92
CA ILE A 23 -21.82 -11.40 4.89
C ILE A 23 -22.62 -10.13 4.58
N GLY A 24 -22.56 -9.71 3.30
CA GLY A 24 -23.26 -8.51 2.84
C GLY A 24 -22.46 -7.22 2.98
N GLU A 25 -21.24 -7.28 3.51
CA GLU A 25 -20.35 -6.13 3.52
C GLU A 25 -19.76 -5.88 2.12
N GLU A 26 -19.74 -4.63 1.72
CA GLU A 26 -19.11 -4.20 0.47
C GLU A 26 -17.63 -3.87 0.69
N PRO A 27 -16.73 -4.32 -0.20
CA PRO A 27 -15.32 -3.97 -0.09
C PRO A 27 -15.13 -2.45 -0.13
N TYR A 28 -14.31 -1.94 0.78
CA TYR A 28 -13.89 -0.54 0.70
C TYR A 28 -13.07 -0.31 -0.56
N GLY A 29 -13.44 0.72 -1.32
CA GLY A 29 -12.68 1.18 -2.48
C GLY A 29 -13.25 2.47 -3.03
N ALA A 30 -12.40 3.46 -3.29
CA ALA A 30 -12.80 4.65 -4.02
C ALA A 30 -13.01 4.29 -5.50
N PRO A 31 -14.13 4.72 -6.13
CA PRO A 31 -14.35 4.46 -7.55
C PRO A 31 -13.23 5.07 -8.40
N GLN A 32 -12.75 4.29 -9.36
CA GLN A 32 -11.84 4.80 -10.38
C GLN A 32 -12.64 5.55 -11.44
N LEU A 33 -12.45 6.86 -11.51
CA LEU A 33 -13.20 7.75 -12.38
C LEU A 33 -12.32 8.21 -13.54
N ASP A 34 -12.84 8.08 -14.78
CA ASP A 34 -12.23 8.69 -15.97
C ASP A 34 -12.82 10.10 -16.18
N VAL A 35 -12.29 11.05 -15.44
CA VAL A 35 -12.74 12.45 -15.45
C VAL A 35 -11.54 13.40 -15.53
N PRO A 36 -11.70 14.59 -16.13
CA PRO A 36 -10.59 15.54 -16.28
C PRO A 36 -9.97 16.01 -14.95
N VAL A 37 -10.75 16.04 -13.89
CA VAL A 37 -10.30 16.40 -12.54
C VAL A 37 -10.80 15.36 -11.55
N CYS A 38 -9.88 14.59 -10.97
CA CYS A 38 -10.18 13.53 -10.02
C CYS A 38 -9.78 14.01 -8.61
N LEU A 39 -10.77 14.15 -7.70
CA LEU A 39 -10.58 14.64 -6.33
C LEU A 39 -11.13 13.67 -5.29
N ASN A 40 -11.52 12.46 -5.69
CA ASN A 40 -12.12 11.46 -4.81
C ASN A 40 -11.09 10.55 -4.10
N VAL A 41 -9.82 10.73 -4.41
CA VAL A 41 -8.69 10.01 -3.80
C VAL A 41 -7.58 10.99 -3.43
N ASN A 42 -6.74 10.61 -2.48
CA ASN A 42 -5.62 11.44 -2.02
C ASN A 42 -4.36 11.13 -2.85
N GLU A 43 -4.35 11.56 -4.10
CA GLU A 43 -3.22 11.39 -5.02
C GLU A 43 -2.43 12.70 -5.18
N ASN A 44 -1.12 12.56 -5.37
CA ASN A 44 -0.29 13.69 -5.76
C ASN A 44 -0.48 13.99 -7.24
N PRO A 45 -1.00 15.18 -7.63
CA PRO A 45 -1.23 15.52 -9.03
C PRO A 45 0.05 15.83 -9.82
N TYR A 46 1.19 15.96 -9.14
CA TYR A 46 2.45 16.27 -9.78
C TYR A 46 3.21 14.99 -10.12
N ALA A 47 3.65 14.88 -11.37
CA ALA A 47 4.52 13.79 -11.79
C ALA A 47 5.89 13.88 -11.08
N PRO A 48 6.56 12.74 -10.87
CA PRO A 48 7.93 12.74 -10.37
C PRO A 48 8.88 13.53 -11.27
N GLU A 49 9.86 14.18 -10.68
CA GLU A 49 10.94 14.85 -11.40
C GLU A 49 11.67 13.86 -12.34
N PRO A 50 12.05 14.26 -13.57
CA PRO A 50 12.73 13.38 -14.52
C PRO A 50 13.98 12.70 -13.96
N ALA A 51 14.76 13.40 -13.14
CA ALA A 51 15.96 12.85 -12.49
C ALA A 51 15.62 11.73 -11.50
N VAL A 52 14.47 11.82 -10.83
CA VAL A 52 13.98 10.77 -9.92
C VAL A 52 13.57 9.53 -10.74
N VAL A 53 12.85 9.74 -11.84
CA VAL A 53 12.42 8.66 -12.74
C VAL A 53 13.64 7.90 -13.30
N GLU A 54 14.66 8.61 -13.78
CA GLU A 54 15.89 7.99 -14.29
C GLU A 54 16.63 7.21 -13.20
N THR A 55 16.72 7.77 -11.98
CA THR A 55 17.34 7.09 -10.84
C THR A 55 16.61 5.78 -10.51
N ILE A 56 15.27 5.78 -10.50
CA ILE A 56 14.48 4.58 -10.26
C ILE A 56 14.74 3.54 -11.35
N ALA A 57 14.72 3.95 -12.63
CA ALA A 57 14.97 3.06 -13.76
C ALA A 57 16.35 2.41 -13.69
N GLN A 58 17.38 3.19 -13.33
CA GLN A 58 18.73 2.69 -13.15
C GLN A 58 18.82 1.68 -11.99
N ARG A 59 18.19 1.97 -10.85
CA ARG A 59 18.16 1.06 -9.70
C ARG A 59 17.44 -0.25 -10.02
N VAL A 60 16.34 -0.20 -10.77
CA VAL A 60 15.64 -1.43 -11.22
C VAL A 60 16.57 -2.30 -12.09
N LYS A 61 17.34 -1.70 -13.01
CA LYS A 61 18.32 -2.44 -13.82
C LYS A 61 19.40 -3.11 -12.95
N GLU A 62 19.88 -2.42 -11.93
CA GLU A 62 20.91 -2.93 -11.01
C GLU A 62 20.44 -4.14 -10.20
N ILE A 63 19.20 -4.10 -9.71
CA ILE A 63 18.65 -5.18 -8.88
C ILE A 63 17.98 -6.30 -9.70
N ALA A 64 17.68 -6.08 -10.98
CA ALA A 64 17.00 -7.04 -11.84
C ALA A 64 17.56 -8.48 -11.78
N PRO A 65 18.90 -8.70 -11.74
CA PRO A 65 19.46 -10.05 -11.63
C PRO A 65 19.13 -10.78 -10.32
N THR A 66 18.65 -10.07 -9.31
CA THR A 66 18.36 -10.61 -7.97
C THR A 66 16.87 -10.67 -7.63
N LEU A 67 15.97 -10.22 -8.53
CA LEU A 67 14.52 -10.18 -8.30
C LEU A 67 13.88 -11.56 -8.08
N ASN A 68 14.57 -12.63 -8.44
CA ASN A 68 14.16 -14.01 -8.15
C ASN A 68 14.51 -14.46 -6.71
N ARG A 69 15.12 -13.58 -5.90
CA ARG A 69 15.50 -13.86 -4.52
C ARG A 69 14.60 -13.10 -3.55
N TYR A 70 14.51 -13.57 -2.33
CA TYR A 70 13.82 -12.80 -1.28
C TYR A 70 14.56 -11.48 -1.01
N PRO A 71 13.83 -10.39 -0.81
CA PRO A 71 14.42 -9.10 -0.43
C PRO A 71 14.98 -9.13 1.00
N ASP A 72 15.70 -8.06 1.36
CA ASP A 72 16.06 -7.81 2.77
C ASP A 72 14.79 -7.67 3.62
N ARG A 73 14.58 -8.64 4.52
CA ARG A 73 13.42 -8.68 5.41
C ARG A 73 13.35 -7.48 6.34
N GLU A 74 14.49 -7.01 6.79
CA GLU A 74 14.57 -5.95 7.80
C GLU A 74 14.55 -4.54 7.19
N HIS A 75 14.64 -4.41 5.88
CA HIS A 75 14.65 -3.12 5.16
C HIS A 75 15.69 -2.13 5.71
N ILE A 76 16.87 -2.61 6.12
CA ILE A 76 17.86 -1.82 6.87
C ILE A 76 18.26 -0.56 6.13
N GLU A 77 18.54 -0.64 4.84
CA GLU A 77 18.97 0.53 4.05
C GLU A 77 17.84 1.55 3.89
N LEU A 78 16.59 1.09 3.70
CA LEU A 78 15.42 1.96 3.66
C LEU A 78 15.22 2.68 5.00
N ARG A 79 15.27 1.94 6.12
CA ARG A 79 15.10 2.49 7.47
C ARG A 79 16.18 3.52 7.81
N LYS A 80 17.45 3.27 7.44
CA LYS A 80 18.55 4.24 7.56
C LYS A 80 18.31 5.50 6.72
N ALA A 81 17.88 5.34 5.48
CA ALA A 81 17.58 6.48 4.61
C ALA A 81 16.41 7.30 5.15
N PHE A 82 15.38 6.63 5.68
CA PHE A 82 14.21 7.28 6.27
C PHE A 82 14.55 8.02 7.57
N SER A 83 15.41 7.47 8.44
CA SER A 83 15.93 8.16 9.61
C SER A 83 16.61 9.49 9.24
N LYS A 84 17.49 9.47 8.24
CA LYS A 84 18.16 10.68 7.73
C LYS A 84 17.18 11.69 7.13
N TYR A 85 16.15 11.21 6.43
CA TYR A 85 15.11 12.05 5.87
C TYR A 85 14.34 12.78 6.98
N LEU A 86 13.89 12.06 8.01
CA LEU A 86 13.16 12.66 9.14
C LEU A 86 14.02 13.67 9.91
N GLU A 87 15.28 13.37 10.14
CA GLU A 87 16.22 14.30 10.77
C GLU A 87 16.36 15.61 9.97
N ARG A 88 16.46 15.51 8.64
CA ARG A 88 16.57 16.68 7.76
C ARG A 88 15.28 17.50 7.69
N GLU A 89 14.13 16.86 7.57
CA GLU A 89 12.85 17.54 7.33
C GLU A 89 12.17 18.04 8.61
N SER A 90 12.35 17.35 9.71
CA SER A 90 11.64 17.65 10.97
C SER A 90 12.56 17.86 12.18
N GLY A 91 13.87 17.68 12.02
CA GLY A 91 14.82 17.75 13.13
C GLY A 91 14.73 16.56 14.10
N VAL A 92 13.90 15.55 13.80
CA VAL A 92 13.73 14.38 14.65
C VAL A 92 14.62 13.25 14.18
N ARG A 93 15.57 12.85 15.02
CA ARG A 93 16.42 11.69 14.80
C ARG A 93 15.78 10.45 15.43
N LEU A 94 15.50 9.45 14.61
CA LEU A 94 15.05 8.14 15.04
C LEU A 94 16.11 7.08 14.73
N GLU A 95 16.28 6.15 15.63
CA GLU A 95 17.15 5.00 15.40
C GLU A 95 16.48 3.98 14.46
N VAL A 96 17.27 3.14 13.83
CA VAL A 96 16.78 2.19 12.82
C VAL A 96 15.73 1.22 13.38
N ASP A 97 15.86 0.83 14.64
CA ASP A 97 14.94 -0.07 15.34
C ASP A 97 13.61 0.60 15.74
N GLN A 98 13.53 1.93 15.69
CA GLN A 98 12.31 2.69 15.90
C GLN A 98 11.50 2.91 14.61
N LEU A 99 12.00 2.43 13.48
CA LEU A 99 11.39 2.59 12.16
C LEU A 99 11.01 1.25 11.56
N TRP A 100 9.90 1.21 10.86
CA TRP A 100 9.45 0.06 10.13
C TRP A 100 8.92 0.45 8.75
N GLY A 101 9.11 -0.43 7.76
CA GLY A 101 8.60 -0.25 6.40
C GLY A 101 7.50 -1.25 6.10
N ALA A 102 6.43 -0.81 5.44
CA ALA A 102 5.34 -1.66 4.98
C ALA A 102 4.72 -1.12 3.68
N ASN A 103 3.83 -1.90 3.06
CA ASN A 103 3.15 -1.53 1.81
C ASN A 103 1.99 -0.55 2.07
N GLY A 104 2.35 0.67 2.42
CA GLY A 104 1.41 1.73 2.73
C GLY A 104 0.82 1.65 4.15
N SER A 105 0.02 2.68 4.49
CA SER A 105 -0.58 2.83 5.81
C SER A 105 -1.57 1.71 6.16
N ASN A 106 -2.24 1.12 5.19
CA ASN A 106 -3.21 0.05 5.45
C ASN A 106 -2.54 -1.20 6.05
N GLU A 107 -1.36 -1.57 5.57
CA GLU A 107 -0.61 -2.68 6.16
C GLU A 107 -0.11 -2.34 7.58
N ILE A 108 0.35 -1.11 7.79
CA ILE A 108 0.73 -0.64 9.13
C ILE A 108 -0.45 -0.69 10.09
N MET A 109 -1.63 -0.21 9.69
CA MET A 109 -2.85 -0.27 10.51
C MET A 109 -3.24 -1.71 10.82
N LEU A 110 -3.17 -2.61 9.83
CA LEU A 110 -3.43 -4.04 10.06
C LEU A 110 -2.48 -4.62 11.11
N GLN A 111 -1.19 -4.34 11.02
CA GLN A 111 -0.18 -4.81 11.99
C GLN A 111 -0.46 -4.26 13.40
N LEU A 112 -0.83 -2.96 13.51
CA LEU A 112 -1.20 -2.35 14.79
C LEU A 112 -2.44 -3.01 15.40
N PHE A 113 -3.49 -3.25 14.60
CA PHE A 113 -4.69 -3.93 15.09
C PHE A 113 -4.43 -5.40 15.48
N GLN A 114 -3.55 -6.08 14.77
CA GLN A 114 -3.14 -7.44 15.13
C GLN A 114 -2.34 -7.47 16.44
N ALA A 115 -1.47 -6.46 16.66
CA ALA A 115 -0.62 -6.41 17.84
C ALA A 115 -1.36 -5.92 19.10
N PHE A 116 -2.26 -4.96 18.95
CA PHE A 116 -2.87 -4.24 20.08
C PHE A 116 -4.40 -4.38 20.14
N GLY A 117 -5.05 -4.82 19.08
CA GLY A 117 -6.49 -5.07 19.03
C GLY A 117 -6.88 -6.42 19.60
N GLY A 118 -8.18 -6.61 19.85
CA GLY A 118 -8.72 -7.88 20.29
C GLY A 118 -10.03 -7.72 21.06
N PRO A 119 -10.64 -8.84 21.51
CA PRO A 119 -11.86 -8.77 22.29
C PRO A 119 -11.71 -7.89 23.53
N GLY A 120 -12.57 -6.89 23.66
CA GLY A 120 -12.54 -5.95 24.79
C GLY A 120 -11.57 -4.77 24.67
N ARG A 121 -11.01 -4.58 23.45
CA ARG A 121 -10.12 -3.44 23.16
C ARG A 121 -10.60 -2.66 21.95
#